data_01e27898c01c34996b4cbd43be3a316f
#
_entry.id   01e27898c01c34996b4cbd43be3a316f
#
_cell.length_a   1.000
_cell.length_b   1.000
_cell.length_c   1.000
_cell.angle_alpha   90.00
_cell.angle_beta   90.00
_cell.angle_gamma   90.00
#
_symmetry.space_group_name_H-M   'P 1'
#
loop_
_entity.id
_entity.type
_entity.pdbx_description
1 polymer ?
#
loop_
_entity_poly.entity_id
_entity_poly.type
_entity_poly.pdbx_seq_one_letter_code
_entity_poly.pdbx_strand_id
1 'polypeptide(L)'
;METPGSQTSLHRANLERVVRAVRMAGSLTQAEIARATGLSAATVSNIVRELKEGGRVDVTPTSAGGRRARSVSLSGDAGIVIGVDFGHTHLRVAIGNLAHQVLAEEAEPLDVDASAAEGFDRAEHLVNRLILATGIGRDKVIGVGLGVPGPIDVSSGTLGSTSILPGWSGINPAEELSGRLGVPVHVDNDANLGALGELVWGSGRGVKDLAYIKVASGVGAGLVIDGRVYRGPGGTAGEIGHITIDESGPVCRCGNRGCLETFTAARYVLPLLQPGHGPDLTMERVVQLAREGDPGCRRVIADVGRHIGSGVANLCNLLNPSRVVLGGDLAEAGELLLAPVRESVSRYAIPSAARQLTLVQGALGGRAEVLGALALVLSEMGDSTLLESSPPISRPSSRLAFT
;
A
#
# COMPACT_ATOMS: atom_id res chain seq x y z
N MET A 1 -27.61 -12.90 -22.83
CA MET A 1 -26.39 -13.76 -22.85
C MET A 1 -25.64 -13.41 -24.12
N GLU A 2 -24.50 -12.76 -24.02
CA GLU A 2 -23.63 -12.46 -25.19
C GLU A 2 -22.93 -13.74 -25.64
N THR A 3 -22.90 -13.99 -26.94
CA THR A 3 -22.23 -15.17 -27.50
C THR A 3 -20.71 -14.98 -27.37
N PRO A 4 -19.96 -15.92 -26.74
CA PRO A 4 -18.50 -15.84 -26.66
C PRO A 4 -17.90 -15.77 -28.09
N GLY A 5 -17.01 -14.77 -28.33
CA GLY A 5 -16.36 -14.57 -29.63
C GLY A 5 -17.06 -13.59 -30.57
N SER A 6 -18.15 -12.94 -30.18
CA SER A 6 -18.76 -11.86 -30.97
C SER A 6 -17.89 -10.60 -31.00
N GLN A 7 -18.04 -9.76 -32.04
CA GLN A 7 -17.33 -8.46 -32.09
C GLN A 7 -17.63 -7.59 -30.88
N THR A 8 -18.82 -7.68 -30.33
CA THR A 8 -19.26 -6.96 -29.12
C THR A 8 -18.52 -7.45 -27.88
N SER A 9 -18.40 -8.79 -27.71
CA SER A 9 -17.66 -9.35 -26.57
C SER A 9 -16.15 -9.04 -26.65
N LEU A 10 -15.56 -9.04 -27.84
CA LEU A 10 -14.16 -8.65 -28.04
C LEU A 10 -13.95 -7.16 -27.74
N HIS A 11 -14.88 -6.30 -28.18
CA HIS A 11 -14.83 -4.86 -27.90
C HIS A 11 -14.89 -4.59 -26.39
N ARG A 12 -15.86 -5.22 -25.69
CA ARG A 12 -15.98 -5.12 -24.22
C ARG A 12 -14.70 -5.58 -23.50
N ALA A 13 -14.13 -6.71 -23.89
CA ALA A 13 -12.87 -7.20 -23.33
C ALA A 13 -11.69 -6.22 -23.56
N ASN A 14 -11.61 -5.59 -24.72
CA ASN A 14 -10.59 -4.58 -24.99
C ASN A 14 -10.80 -3.30 -24.17
N LEU A 15 -12.04 -2.89 -23.98
CA LEU A 15 -12.42 -1.75 -23.15
C LEU A 15 -12.03 -1.99 -21.68
N GLU A 16 -12.35 -3.17 -21.12
CA GLU A 16 -11.94 -3.60 -19.79
C GLU A 16 -10.41 -3.62 -19.63
N ARG A 17 -9.67 -4.09 -20.64
CA ARG A 17 -8.19 -4.06 -20.62
C ARG A 17 -7.64 -2.63 -20.55
N VAL A 18 -8.22 -1.68 -21.29
CA VAL A 18 -7.81 -0.28 -21.26
C VAL A 18 -8.13 0.35 -19.92
N VAL A 19 -9.35 0.15 -19.40
CA VAL A 19 -9.77 0.64 -18.07
C VAL A 19 -8.86 0.11 -16.97
N ARG A 20 -8.57 -1.19 -16.98
CA ARG A 20 -7.65 -1.83 -16.03
C ARG A 20 -6.26 -1.21 -16.08
N ALA A 21 -5.69 -1.02 -17.28
CA ALA A 21 -4.36 -0.43 -17.44
C ALA A 21 -4.30 0.99 -16.86
N VAL A 22 -5.30 1.82 -17.15
CA VAL A 22 -5.38 3.21 -16.65
C VAL A 22 -5.59 3.21 -15.13
N ARG A 23 -6.50 2.37 -14.63
CA ARG A 23 -6.79 2.24 -13.20
C ARG A 23 -5.56 1.85 -12.38
N MET A 24 -4.80 0.86 -12.85
CA MET A 24 -3.60 0.39 -12.12
C MET A 24 -2.47 1.41 -12.13
N ALA A 25 -2.34 2.21 -13.18
CA ALA A 25 -1.26 3.19 -13.31
C ALA A 25 -1.63 4.61 -12.85
N GLY A 26 -2.93 4.87 -12.54
CA GLY A 26 -3.48 6.19 -12.23
C GLY A 26 -3.61 7.07 -13.47
N SER A 27 -2.59 7.17 -14.30
CA SER A 27 -2.65 7.86 -15.58
C SER A 27 -1.64 7.29 -16.57
N LEU A 28 -2.04 7.20 -17.85
CA LEU A 28 -1.19 6.71 -18.94
C LEU A 28 -1.43 7.55 -20.20
N THR A 29 -0.40 7.71 -21.01
CA THR A 29 -0.60 8.18 -22.39
C THR A 29 -1.20 7.09 -23.27
N GLN A 30 -1.86 7.43 -24.36
CA GLN A 30 -2.42 6.44 -25.28
C GLN A 30 -1.34 5.46 -25.82
N ALA A 31 -0.10 5.92 -25.99
CA ALA A 31 1.02 5.08 -26.41
C ALA A 31 1.42 4.08 -25.30
N GLU A 32 1.39 4.49 -24.05
CA GLU A 32 1.62 3.59 -22.90
C GLU A 32 0.49 2.59 -22.72
N ILE A 33 -0.76 3.01 -22.90
CA ILE A 33 -1.94 2.12 -22.90
C ILE A 33 -1.76 1.06 -24.00
N ALA A 34 -1.37 1.45 -25.23
CA ALA A 34 -1.15 0.51 -26.33
C ALA A 34 -0.07 -0.54 -25.98
N ARG A 35 1.04 -0.10 -25.37
CA ARG A 35 2.11 -1.02 -24.92
C ARG A 35 1.64 -1.95 -23.79
N ALA A 36 0.95 -1.40 -22.79
CA ALA A 36 0.48 -2.16 -21.63
C ALA A 36 -0.59 -3.19 -21.99
N THR A 37 -1.45 -2.87 -22.97
CA THR A 37 -2.56 -3.73 -23.36
C THR A 37 -2.28 -4.62 -24.58
N GLY A 38 -1.23 -4.32 -25.36
CA GLY A 38 -0.96 -4.98 -26.63
C GLY A 38 -1.97 -4.64 -27.74
N LEU A 39 -2.78 -3.60 -27.55
CA LEU A 39 -3.76 -3.14 -28.54
C LEU A 39 -3.11 -2.18 -29.56
N SER A 40 -3.68 -2.10 -30.77
CA SER A 40 -3.24 -1.11 -31.76
C SER A 40 -3.54 0.31 -31.27
N ALA A 41 -2.72 1.29 -31.73
CA ALA A 41 -2.92 2.70 -31.39
C ALA A 41 -4.30 3.21 -31.83
N ALA A 42 -4.82 2.73 -32.98
CA ALA A 42 -6.14 3.06 -33.47
C ALA A 42 -7.25 2.52 -32.55
N THR A 43 -7.14 1.27 -32.08
CA THR A 43 -8.08 0.66 -31.13
C THR A 43 -8.08 1.44 -29.83
N VAL A 44 -6.93 1.75 -29.27
CA VAL A 44 -6.81 2.55 -28.04
C VAL A 44 -7.44 3.93 -28.20
N SER A 45 -7.16 4.63 -29.32
CA SER A 45 -7.73 5.95 -29.56
C SER A 45 -9.27 5.93 -29.64
N ASN A 46 -9.86 4.91 -30.25
CA ASN A 46 -11.31 4.74 -30.33
C ASN A 46 -11.90 4.47 -28.96
N ILE A 47 -11.32 3.54 -28.17
CA ILE A 47 -11.78 3.22 -26.81
C ILE A 47 -11.66 4.43 -25.90
N VAL A 48 -10.54 5.16 -25.92
CA VAL A 48 -10.36 6.37 -25.10
C VAL A 48 -11.39 7.45 -25.45
N ARG A 49 -11.71 7.61 -26.73
CA ARG A 49 -12.77 8.54 -27.15
C ARG A 49 -14.13 8.12 -26.60
N GLU A 50 -14.51 6.86 -26.73
CA GLU A 50 -15.76 6.31 -26.20
C GLU A 50 -15.87 6.48 -24.68
N LEU A 51 -14.81 6.12 -23.92
CA LEU A 51 -14.75 6.28 -22.48
C LEU A 51 -14.87 7.76 -22.07
N LYS A 52 -14.24 8.67 -22.83
CA LYS A 52 -14.33 10.10 -22.59
C LYS A 52 -15.73 10.65 -22.85
N GLU A 53 -16.37 10.24 -23.95
CA GLU A 53 -17.74 10.61 -24.28
C GLU A 53 -18.73 10.10 -23.23
N GLY A 54 -18.45 8.92 -22.65
CA GLY A 54 -19.19 8.35 -21.52
C GLY A 54 -18.84 8.95 -20.15
N GLY A 55 -17.94 9.95 -20.07
CA GLY A 55 -17.52 10.57 -18.81
C GLY A 55 -16.75 9.67 -17.86
N ARG A 56 -16.14 8.58 -18.38
CA ARG A 56 -15.43 7.57 -17.59
C ARG A 56 -13.94 7.90 -17.41
N VAL A 57 -13.37 8.65 -18.34
CA VAL A 57 -11.97 9.06 -18.32
C VAL A 57 -11.83 10.55 -18.61
N ASP A 58 -10.83 11.14 -17.99
CA ASP A 58 -10.34 12.47 -18.28
C ASP A 58 -9.12 12.38 -19.19
N VAL A 59 -9.00 13.32 -20.13
CA VAL A 59 -7.87 13.39 -21.05
C VAL A 59 -7.26 14.77 -20.98
N THR A 60 -6.08 14.86 -20.36
CA THR A 60 -5.35 16.10 -20.11
C THR A 60 -4.11 16.22 -20.99
N PRO A 61 -3.70 17.43 -21.41
CA PRO A 61 -2.43 17.63 -22.08
C PRO A 61 -1.26 17.24 -21.16
N THR A 62 -0.25 16.56 -21.73
CA THR A 62 0.99 16.23 -21.04
C THR A 62 2.17 16.25 -22.02
N SER A 63 3.37 16.01 -21.53
CA SER A 63 4.56 15.82 -22.37
C SER A 63 5.21 14.47 -22.04
N ALA A 64 5.52 13.68 -23.04
CA ALA A 64 6.23 12.42 -22.90
C ALA A 64 7.45 12.41 -23.84
N GLY A 65 8.65 12.23 -23.27
CA GLY A 65 9.89 12.26 -24.05
C GLY A 65 10.12 13.56 -24.87
N GLY A 66 9.70 14.71 -24.30
CA GLY A 66 9.82 16.02 -24.99
C GLY A 66 8.78 16.27 -26.09
N ARG A 67 7.83 15.35 -26.31
CA ARG A 67 6.75 15.50 -27.30
C ARG A 67 5.42 15.76 -26.62
N ARG A 68 4.54 16.54 -27.28
CA ARG A 68 3.16 16.73 -26.82
C ARG A 68 2.44 15.38 -26.78
N ALA A 69 1.87 15.03 -25.64
CA ALA A 69 1.09 13.83 -25.43
C ALA A 69 -0.21 14.17 -24.70
N ARG A 70 -1.11 13.20 -24.60
CA ARG A 70 -2.32 13.30 -23.80
C ARG A 70 -2.31 12.19 -22.76
N SER A 71 -2.45 12.55 -21.48
CA SER A 71 -2.61 11.63 -20.37
C SER A 71 -4.07 11.28 -20.21
N VAL A 72 -4.36 10.01 -20.02
CA VAL A 72 -5.68 9.45 -19.76
C VAL A 72 -5.69 8.96 -18.33
N SER A 73 -6.63 9.43 -17.52
CA SER A 73 -6.93 8.95 -16.15
C SER A 73 -8.39 8.57 -16.03
N LEU A 74 -8.77 7.77 -15.06
CA LEU A 74 -10.18 7.60 -14.74
C LEU A 74 -10.76 8.94 -14.27
N SER A 75 -12.05 9.16 -14.50
CA SER A 75 -12.72 10.39 -14.05
C SER A 75 -12.77 10.42 -12.52
N GLY A 76 -12.31 11.53 -11.93
CA GLY A 76 -12.34 11.73 -10.49
C GLY A 76 -13.76 11.76 -9.89
N ASP A 77 -14.75 12.13 -10.69
CA ASP A 77 -16.16 12.23 -10.26
C ASP A 77 -16.91 10.89 -10.28
N ALA A 78 -16.29 9.84 -10.83
CA ALA A 78 -16.92 8.53 -10.98
C ALA A 78 -17.10 7.77 -9.65
N GLY A 79 -16.39 8.16 -8.59
CA GLY A 79 -16.52 7.60 -7.26
C GLY A 79 -15.29 7.86 -6.38
N ILE A 80 -15.43 7.51 -5.10
CA ILE A 80 -14.35 7.59 -4.11
C ILE A 80 -14.07 6.23 -3.48
N VAL A 81 -12.84 6.05 -3.07
CA VAL A 81 -12.35 4.90 -2.31
C VAL A 81 -11.78 5.38 -0.98
N ILE A 82 -11.87 4.56 0.04
CA ILE A 82 -11.42 4.87 1.39
C ILE A 82 -10.28 3.92 1.76
N GLY A 83 -9.20 4.47 2.32
CA GLY A 83 -8.14 3.71 2.96
C GLY A 83 -8.24 3.89 4.46
N VAL A 84 -8.18 2.80 5.20
CA VAL A 84 -8.08 2.77 6.66
C VAL A 84 -6.84 1.96 7.01
N ASP A 85 -5.98 2.51 7.85
CA ASP A 85 -4.76 1.85 8.32
C ASP A 85 -4.74 1.86 9.84
N PHE A 86 -4.82 0.67 10.43
CA PHE A 86 -4.56 0.45 11.84
C PHE A 86 -3.09 0.09 12.03
N GLY A 87 -2.30 1.01 12.55
CA GLY A 87 -0.99 0.69 13.12
C GLY A 87 -1.14 0.34 14.61
N HIS A 88 -0.09 -0.14 15.27
CA HIS A 88 -0.16 -0.44 16.70
C HIS A 88 -0.49 0.79 17.58
N THR A 89 -0.07 1.98 17.16
CA THR A 89 -0.16 3.22 17.95
C THR A 89 -0.95 4.32 17.27
N HIS A 90 -1.57 4.05 16.12
CA HIS A 90 -2.31 5.05 15.36
C HIS A 90 -3.41 4.44 14.51
N LEU A 91 -4.38 5.27 14.20
CA LEU A 91 -5.35 5.09 13.14
C LEU A 91 -5.13 6.18 12.10
N ARG A 92 -5.04 5.80 10.82
CA ARG A 92 -5.00 6.74 9.71
C ARG A 92 -6.09 6.41 8.70
N VAL A 93 -6.77 7.44 8.20
CA VAL A 93 -7.81 7.31 7.17
C VAL A 93 -7.52 8.28 6.03
N ALA A 94 -7.67 7.81 4.81
CA ALA A 94 -7.58 8.63 3.62
C ALA A 94 -8.77 8.38 2.69
N ILE A 95 -9.20 9.43 2.00
CA ILE A 95 -10.19 9.35 0.93
C ILE A 95 -9.50 9.70 -0.38
N GLY A 96 -9.60 8.83 -1.36
CA GLY A 96 -9.08 9.03 -2.70
C GLY A 96 -10.17 8.91 -3.76
N ASN A 97 -9.93 9.48 -4.94
CA ASN A 97 -10.77 9.27 -6.11
C ASN A 97 -10.16 8.24 -7.07
N LEU A 98 -10.91 7.87 -8.10
CA LEU A 98 -10.45 6.89 -9.10
C LEU A 98 -9.29 7.39 -9.97
N ALA A 99 -9.00 8.69 -9.96
CA ALA A 99 -7.83 9.28 -10.61
C ALA A 99 -6.56 9.25 -9.73
N HIS A 100 -6.58 8.49 -8.63
CA HIS A 100 -5.48 8.35 -7.67
C HIS A 100 -5.11 9.66 -6.93
N GLN A 101 -6.04 10.59 -6.81
CA GLN A 101 -5.84 11.80 -6.04
C GLN A 101 -6.36 11.58 -4.62
N VAL A 102 -5.57 11.94 -3.62
CA VAL A 102 -6.00 11.97 -2.22
C VAL A 102 -6.77 13.27 -2.00
N LEU A 103 -8.03 13.13 -1.59
CA LEU A 103 -8.97 14.25 -1.39
C LEU A 103 -8.98 14.75 0.05
N ALA A 104 -8.86 13.81 0.99
CA ALA A 104 -8.78 14.09 2.42
C ALA A 104 -7.97 12.99 3.11
N GLU A 105 -7.24 13.36 4.16
CA GLU A 105 -6.46 12.41 4.97
C GLU A 105 -6.33 12.95 6.39
N GLU A 106 -6.42 12.05 7.37
CA GLU A 106 -6.19 12.37 8.76
C GLU A 106 -5.63 11.16 9.51
N ALA A 107 -4.81 11.42 10.52
CA ALA A 107 -4.28 10.42 11.44
C ALA A 107 -4.48 10.87 12.88
N GLU A 108 -4.78 9.91 13.74
CA GLU A 108 -4.92 10.14 15.17
C GLU A 108 -4.17 9.06 15.97
N PRO A 109 -3.62 9.40 17.14
CA PRO A 109 -3.07 8.42 18.07
C PRO A 109 -4.17 7.48 18.56
N LEU A 110 -3.89 6.18 18.57
CA LEU A 110 -4.81 5.16 19.05
C LEU A 110 -4.00 3.93 19.47
N ASP A 111 -4.23 3.41 20.66
CA ASP A 111 -3.73 2.09 21.07
C ASP A 111 -4.63 1.02 20.46
N VAL A 112 -4.27 0.59 19.27
CA VAL A 112 -5.02 -0.40 18.48
C VAL A 112 -4.98 -1.78 19.14
N ASP A 113 -3.91 -2.10 19.87
CA ASP A 113 -3.72 -3.39 20.51
C ASP A 113 -4.74 -3.61 21.66
N ALA A 114 -5.23 -2.54 22.29
CA ALA A 114 -6.08 -2.59 23.45
C ALA A 114 -7.50 -3.06 23.14
N SER A 115 -8.12 -2.57 22.05
CA SER A 115 -9.54 -2.87 21.76
C SER A 115 -9.88 -2.72 20.28
N ALA A 116 -10.31 -3.81 19.66
CA ALA A 116 -10.84 -3.76 18.29
C ALA A 116 -12.11 -2.92 18.20
N ALA A 117 -13.02 -3.02 19.18
CA ALA A 117 -14.29 -2.28 19.18
C ALA A 117 -14.04 -0.77 19.15
N GLU A 118 -13.15 -0.26 20.03
CA GLU A 118 -12.77 1.14 20.03
C GLU A 118 -12.10 1.55 18.70
N GLY A 119 -11.23 0.68 18.16
CA GLY A 119 -10.59 0.90 16.86
C GLY A 119 -11.64 1.12 15.75
N PHE A 120 -12.63 0.24 15.65
CA PHE A 120 -13.67 0.36 14.63
C PHE A 120 -14.59 1.56 14.86
N ASP A 121 -14.94 1.88 16.11
CA ASP A 121 -15.75 3.08 16.45
C ASP A 121 -15.03 4.36 15.98
N ARG A 122 -13.72 4.45 16.23
CA ARG A 122 -12.90 5.58 15.82
C ARG A 122 -12.74 5.64 14.29
N ALA A 123 -12.54 4.49 13.64
CA ALA A 123 -12.42 4.43 12.17
C ALA A 123 -13.73 4.87 11.50
N GLU A 124 -14.89 4.38 11.97
CA GLU A 124 -16.19 4.81 11.45
C GLU A 124 -16.41 6.31 11.61
N HIS A 125 -16.09 6.85 12.79
CA HIS A 125 -16.22 8.29 13.05
C HIS A 125 -15.32 9.11 12.12
N LEU A 126 -14.06 8.73 11.98
CA LEU A 126 -13.08 9.42 11.15
C LEU A 126 -13.44 9.36 9.66
N VAL A 127 -13.86 8.20 9.18
CA VAL A 127 -14.37 8.00 7.80
C VAL A 127 -15.55 8.93 7.52
N ASN A 128 -16.56 8.94 8.39
CA ASN A 128 -17.75 9.78 8.20
C ASN A 128 -17.39 11.27 8.19
N ARG A 129 -16.50 11.71 9.09
CA ARG A 129 -16.01 13.10 9.15
C ARG A 129 -15.29 13.50 7.86
N LEU A 130 -14.41 12.65 7.35
CA LEU A 130 -13.64 12.94 6.14
C LEU A 130 -14.53 12.93 4.89
N ILE A 131 -15.51 12.02 4.77
CA ILE A 131 -16.49 12.05 3.68
C ILE A 131 -17.22 13.40 3.67
N LEU A 132 -17.71 13.85 4.82
CA LEU A 132 -18.36 15.15 4.93
C LEU A 132 -17.45 16.31 4.51
N ALA A 133 -16.18 16.25 4.87
CA ALA A 133 -15.20 17.29 4.51
C ALA A 133 -14.94 17.36 2.99
N THR A 134 -15.08 16.25 2.26
CA THR A 134 -14.93 16.26 0.79
C THR A 134 -16.13 16.87 0.07
N GLY A 135 -17.28 16.98 0.72
CA GLY A 135 -18.55 17.37 0.08
C GLY A 135 -19.11 16.35 -0.91
N ILE A 136 -18.52 15.14 -0.98
CA ILE A 136 -18.95 14.07 -1.88
C ILE A 136 -19.97 13.18 -1.16
N GLY A 137 -21.03 12.81 -1.84
CA GLY A 137 -22.08 11.96 -1.27
C GLY A 137 -21.57 10.55 -0.92
N ARG A 138 -22.08 9.99 0.18
CA ARG A 138 -21.75 8.63 0.65
C ARG A 138 -22.11 7.55 -0.40
N ASP A 139 -23.09 7.80 -1.24
CA ASP A 139 -23.50 6.95 -2.37
C ASP A 139 -22.41 6.79 -3.45
N LYS A 140 -21.37 7.65 -3.40
CA LYS A 140 -20.19 7.60 -4.27
C LYS A 140 -19.07 6.72 -3.72
N VAL A 141 -19.19 6.21 -2.50
CA VAL A 141 -18.17 5.31 -1.91
C VAL A 141 -18.27 3.94 -2.58
N ILE A 142 -17.17 3.54 -3.23
CA ILE A 142 -17.09 2.27 -3.96
C ILE A 142 -16.68 1.14 -3.02
N GLY A 143 -15.77 1.41 -2.11
CA GLY A 143 -15.29 0.44 -1.13
C GLY A 143 -14.20 1.00 -0.22
N VAL A 144 -13.81 0.19 0.74
CA VAL A 144 -12.79 0.48 1.74
C VAL A 144 -11.66 -0.53 1.64
N GLY A 145 -10.43 -0.05 1.62
CA GLY A 145 -9.24 -0.86 1.89
C GLY A 145 -8.87 -0.71 3.37
N LEU A 146 -8.57 -1.82 4.01
CA LEU A 146 -8.28 -1.86 5.42
C LEU A 146 -6.92 -2.53 5.66
N GLY A 147 -6.00 -1.80 6.29
CA GLY A 147 -4.72 -2.28 6.77
C GLY A 147 -4.77 -2.68 8.24
N VAL A 148 -4.23 -3.84 8.55
CA VAL A 148 -4.06 -4.28 9.94
C VAL A 148 -2.67 -4.87 10.15
N PRO A 149 -2.06 -4.72 11.35
CA PRO A 149 -0.79 -5.38 11.65
C PRO A 149 -1.00 -6.91 11.77
N GLY A 150 -0.10 -7.66 11.14
CA GLY A 150 -0.09 -9.12 11.18
C GLY A 150 -0.81 -9.80 10.00
N PRO A 151 -0.55 -11.11 9.83
CA PRO A 151 -1.07 -11.87 8.71
C PRO A 151 -2.58 -12.08 8.82
N ILE A 152 -3.25 -12.02 7.67
CA ILE A 152 -4.68 -12.37 7.54
C ILE A 152 -4.76 -13.81 7.03
N ASP A 153 -5.47 -14.66 7.75
CA ASP A 153 -5.78 -16.01 7.28
C ASP A 153 -6.78 -15.95 6.11
N VAL A 154 -6.36 -16.43 4.95
CA VAL A 154 -7.16 -16.34 3.70
C VAL A 154 -8.48 -17.09 3.81
N SER A 155 -8.56 -18.15 4.63
CA SER A 155 -9.75 -19.00 4.73
C SER A 155 -10.84 -18.44 5.63
N SER A 156 -10.43 -17.77 6.71
CA SER A 156 -11.35 -17.23 7.72
C SER A 156 -11.52 -15.71 7.65
N GLY A 157 -10.60 -15.01 7.00
CA GLY A 157 -10.55 -13.54 7.00
C GLY A 157 -10.15 -12.94 8.37
N THR A 158 -9.74 -13.78 9.34
CA THR A 158 -9.35 -13.33 10.67
C THR A 158 -7.84 -13.16 10.78
N LEU A 159 -7.38 -12.48 11.83
CA LEU A 159 -5.95 -12.40 12.12
C LEU A 159 -5.37 -13.78 12.43
N GLY A 160 -4.33 -14.18 11.72
CA GLY A 160 -3.68 -15.48 11.86
C GLY A 160 -2.87 -15.65 13.15
N SER A 161 -2.69 -14.59 13.96
CA SER A 161 -1.94 -14.64 15.21
C SER A 161 -2.56 -13.77 16.29
N THR A 162 -3.04 -14.38 17.35
CA THR A 162 -3.59 -13.69 18.53
C THR A 162 -2.52 -12.97 19.38
N SER A 163 -1.25 -13.28 19.17
CA SER A 163 -0.15 -12.64 19.91
C SER A 163 0.24 -11.26 19.35
N ILE A 164 -0.22 -10.90 18.14
CA ILE A 164 0.09 -9.62 17.49
C ILE A 164 -0.92 -8.56 17.93
N LEU A 165 -2.22 -8.88 17.84
CA LEU A 165 -3.33 -8.02 18.27
C LEU A 165 -4.28 -8.82 19.17
N PRO A 166 -4.00 -8.95 20.48
CA PRO A 166 -4.82 -9.78 21.37
C PRO A 166 -6.30 -9.36 21.44
N GLY A 167 -6.55 -8.04 21.41
CA GLY A 167 -7.91 -7.48 21.43
C GLY A 167 -8.74 -7.72 20.14
N TRP A 168 -8.14 -8.34 19.10
CA TRP A 168 -8.78 -8.61 17.80
C TRP A 168 -9.02 -10.11 17.56
N SER A 169 -8.79 -10.94 18.57
CA SER A 169 -8.91 -12.40 18.44
C SER A 169 -10.30 -12.82 17.98
N GLY A 170 -10.38 -13.61 16.92
CA GLY A 170 -11.62 -14.14 16.37
C GLY A 170 -12.49 -13.13 15.62
N ILE A 171 -12.02 -11.89 15.43
CA ILE A 171 -12.72 -10.87 14.66
C ILE A 171 -12.28 -10.96 13.19
N ASN A 172 -13.25 -10.91 12.27
CA ASN A 172 -13.01 -10.66 10.86
C ASN A 172 -13.10 -9.14 10.63
N PRO A 173 -11.96 -8.44 10.44
CA PRO A 173 -11.96 -6.98 10.37
C PRO A 173 -12.71 -6.44 9.14
N ALA A 174 -12.73 -7.19 8.03
CA ALA A 174 -13.45 -6.78 6.83
C ALA A 174 -14.97 -6.84 7.03
N GLU A 175 -15.47 -7.91 7.64
CA GLU A 175 -16.91 -8.06 7.94
C GLU A 175 -17.38 -7.01 8.95
N GLU A 176 -16.60 -6.79 10.01
CA GLU A 176 -16.96 -5.81 11.06
C GLU A 176 -17.05 -4.39 10.48
N LEU A 177 -16.03 -3.95 9.74
CA LEU A 177 -16.04 -2.60 9.17
C LEU A 177 -17.07 -2.46 8.02
N SER A 178 -17.30 -3.52 7.24
CA SER A 178 -18.33 -3.54 6.19
C SER A 178 -19.74 -3.42 6.78
N GLY A 179 -20.00 -4.10 7.91
CA GLY A 179 -21.29 -3.99 8.63
C GLY A 179 -21.56 -2.57 9.11
N ARG A 180 -20.55 -1.85 9.57
CA ARG A 180 -20.65 -0.46 10.07
C ARG A 180 -20.81 0.56 8.94
N LEU A 181 -20.04 0.42 7.89
CA LEU A 181 -19.99 1.40 6.80
C LEU A 181 -21.02 1.13 5.69
N GLY A 182 -21.54 -0.09 5.57
CA GLY A 182 -22.50 -0.49 4.54
C GLY A 182 -21.90 -0.55 3.12
N VAL A 183 -20.58 -0.73 3.01
CA VAL A 183 -19.86 -0.83 1.74
C VAL A 183 -18.85 -1.98 1.78
N PRO A 184 -18.42 -2.53 0.63
CA PRO A 184 -17.42 -3.60 0.60
C PRO A 184 -16.10 -3.16 1.24
N VAL A 185 -15.48 -4.06 2.03
CA VAL A 185 -14.19 -3.84 2.68
C VAL A 185 -13.22 -4.94 2.24
N HIS A 186 -12.05 -4.54 1.75
CA HIS A 186 -10.94 -5.42 1.42
C HIS A 186 -9.84 -5.23 2.45
N VAL A 187 -9.40 -6.31 3.08
CA VAL A 187 -8.38 -6.26 4.13
C VAL A 187 -7.06 -6.86 3.65
N ASP A 188 -5.95 -6.27 4.08
CA ASP A 188 -4.61 -6.84 3.88
C ASP A 188 -3.69 -6.49 5.05
N ASN A 189 -2.56 -7.19 5.11
CA ASN A 189 -1.48 -6.87 6.03
C ASN A 189 -0.86 -5.50 5.71
N ASP A 190 -0.47 -4.77 6.74
CA ASP A 190 0.10 -3.42 6.64
C ASP A 190 1.37 -3.36 5.75
N ALA A 191 2.29 -4.35 5.83
CA ALA A 191 3.47 -4.37 4.96
C ALA A 191 3.11 -4.64 3.49
N ASN A 192 2.10 -5.46 3.21
CA ASN A 192 1.57 -5.65 1.86
C ASN A 192 1.00 -4.35 1.31
N LEU A 193 0.25 -3.61 2.12
CA LEU A 193 -0.28 -2.31 1.74
C LEU A 193 0.85 -1.29 1.54
N GLY A 194 1.85 -1.26 2.42
CA GLY A 194 3.03 -0.42 2.21
C GLY A 194 3.71 -0.69 0.87
N ALA A 195 3.86 -1.97 0.50
CA ALA A 195 4.39 -2.36 -0.82
C ALA A 195 3.51 -1.84 -1.96
N LEU A 196 2.19 -1.97 -1.83
CA LEU A 196 1.23 -1.52 -2.84
C LEU A 196 1.21 0.02 -2.97
N GLY A 197 1.27 0.74 -1.85
CA GLY A 197 1.39 2.19 -1.82
C GLY A 197 2.65 2.67 -2.53
N GLU A 198 3.81 2.12 -2.19
CA GLU A 198 5.08 2.44 -2.82
C GLU A 198 5.12 2.05 -4.31
N LEU A 199 4.44 0.99 -4.71
CA LEU A 199 4.32 0.58 -6.11
C LEU A 199 3.54 1.60 -6.94
N VAL A 200 2.47 2.16 -6.37
CA VAL A 200 1.54 3.06 -7.08
C VAL A 200 2.01 4.52 -7.03
N TRP A 201 2.42 5.01 -5.87
CA TRP A 201 2.75 6.45 -5.67
C TRP A 201 4.22 6.72 -5.30
N GLY A 202 4.95 5.72 -4.82
CA GLY A 202 6.26 5.92 -4.19
C GLY A 202 7.46 5.42 -4.98
N SER A 203 8.44 4.96 -4.24
CA SER A 203 9.74 4.49 -4.73
C SER A 203 9.66 3.21 -5.54
N GLY A 204 8.55 2.49 -5.53
CA GLY A 204 8.29 1.27 -6.30
C GLY A 204 7.75 1.49 -7.71
N ARG A 205 7.43 2.73 -8.11
CA ARG A 205 6.83 3.01 -9.41
C ARG A 205 7.67 2.50 -10.58
N GLY A 206 6.99 1.81 -11.51
CA GLY A 206 7.62 1.27 -12.72
C GLY A 206 8.43 -0.01 -12.50
N VAL A 207 8.45 -0.56 -11.28
CA VAL A 207 9.13 -1.80 -10.93
C VAL A 207 8.11 -2.93 -10.87
N LYS A 208 8.47 -4.12 -11.36
CA LYS A 208 7.59 -5.30 -11.34
C LYS A 208 7.88 -6.22 -10.16
N ASP A 209 9.15 -6.29 -9.76
CA ASP A 209 9.62 -7.21 -8.71
C ASP A 209 10.32 -6.40 -7.63
N LEU A 210 9.63 -6.17 -6.52
CA LEU A 210 10.16 -5.44 -5.37
C LEU A 210 9.77 -6.10 -4.05
N ALA A 211 10.55 -5.81 -3.01
CA ALA A 211 10.15 -6.05 -1.63
C ALA A 211 10.12 -4.72 -0.87
N TYR A 212 9.01 -4.46 -0.19
CA TYR A 212 8.89 -3.39 0.79
C TYR A 212 9.17 -3.98 2.18
N ILE A 213 10.10 -3.41 2.92
CA ILE A 213 10.43 -3.85 4.28
C ILE A 213 10.00 -2.75 5.24
N LYS A 214 8.97 -3.03 6.04
CA LYS A 214 8.51 -2.15 7.11
C LYS A 214 9.32 -2.41 8.38
N VAL A 215 9.95 -1.36 8.92
CA VAL A 215 10.70 -1.42 10.19
C VAL A 215 10.12 -0.39 11.15
N ALA A 216 9.28 -0.84 12.09
CA ALA A 216 8.54 -0.02 13.04
C ALA A 216 8.39 -0.74 14.38
N SER A 217 7.19 -0.79 14.97
CA SER A 217 6.86 -1.60 16.16
C SER A 217 7.15 -3.09 15.97
N GLY A 218 7.01 -3.59 14.73
CA GLY A 218 7.42 -4.90 14.25
C GLY A 218 8.24 -4.80 12.96
N VAL A 219 8.53 -5.96 12.36
CA VAL A 219 9.20 -6.05 11.06
C VAL A 219 8.41 -6.98 10.15
N GLY A 220 7.97 -6.45 9.01
CA GLY A 220 7.26 -7.21 7.98
C GLY A 220 7.77 -6.89 6.59
N ALA A 221 7.42 -7.72 5.60
CA ALA A 221 7.69 -7.41 4.21
C ALA A 221 6.44 -7.60 3.35
N GLY A 222 6.22 -6.66 2.43
CA GLY A 222 5.30 -6.83 1.31
C GLY A 222 6.08 -7.21 0.06
N LEU A 223 5.73 -8.33 -0.55
CA LEU A 223 6.40 -8.85 -1.73
C LEU A 223 5.58 -8.55 -2.97
N VAL A 224 6.19 -7.95 -3.98
CA VAL A 224 5.56 -7.73 -5.29
C VAL A 224 6.32 -8.56 -6.32
N ILE A 225 5.60 -9.41 -7.06
CA ILE A 225 6.11 -10.26 -8.12
C ILE A 225 5.26 -10.01 -9.37
N ASP A 226 5.91 -9.70 -10.47
CA ASP A 226 5.26 -9.32 -11.75
C ASP A 226 4.17 -8.23 -11.59
N GLY A 227 4.45 -7.25 -10.72
CA GLY A 227 3.56 -6.10 -10.45
C GLY A 227 2.36 -6.40 -9.56
N ARG A 228 2.34 -7.54 -8.86
CA ARG A 228 1.25 -7.97 -7.97
C ARG A 228 1.78 -8.33 -6.60
N VAL A 229 1.07 -7.94 -5.56
CA VAL A 229 1.38 -8.37 -4.18
C VAL A 229 1.23 -9.88 -4.08
N TYR A 230 2.29 -10.54 -3.64
CA TYR A 230 2.33 -11.98 -3.41
C TYR A 230 2.07 -12.30 -1.94
N ARG A 231 0.94 -12.90 -1.66
CA ARG A 231 0.49 -13.23 -0.29
C ARG A 231 0.78 -14.67 0.12
N GLY A 232 1.14 -15.53 -0.84
CA GLY A 232 1.21 -16.98 -0.63
C GLY A 232 -0.17 -17.62 -0.44
N PRO A 233 -0.25 -18.96 -0.40
CA PRO A 233 -1.54 -19.66 -0.29
C PRO A 233 -2.26 -19.44 1.06
N GLY A 234 -1.51 -19.18 2.13
CA GLY A 234 -2.05 -18.94 3.49
C GLY A 234 -2.11 -17.47 3.90
N GLY A 235 -1.70 -16.53 3.05
CA GLY A 235 -1.66 -15.10 3.41
C GLY A 235 -0.45 -14.66 4.22
N THR A 236 0.54 -15.53 4.43
CA THR A 236 1.69 -15.30 5.33
C THR A 236 3.02 -15.05 4.59
N ALA A 237 2.99 -14.83 3.27
CA ALA A 237 4.21 -14.48 2.56
C ALA A 237 4.70 -13.10 3.03
N GLY A 238 6.02 -12.96 3.24
CA GLY A 238 6.60 -11.70 3.68
C GLY A 238 6.88 -11.61 5.18
N GLU A 239 6.64 -12.65 5.96
CA GLU A 239 6.93 -12.72 7.40
C GLU A 239 8.45 -12.76 7.70
N ILE A 240 9.21 -11.83 7.09
CA ILE A 240 10.67 -11.73 7.21
C ILE A 240 11.12 -11.48 8.65
N GLY A 241 10.30 -10.80 9.44
CA GLY A 241 10.57 -10.53 10.86
C GLY A 241 10.72 -11.79 11.68
N HIS A 242 10.15 -12.92 11.23
CA HIS A 242 10.18 -14.19 11.93
C HIS A 242 11.19 -15.22 11.38
N ILE A 243 12.05 -14.82 10.43
CA ILE A 243 13.21 -15.65 10.08
C ILE A 243 14.20 -15.65 11.24
N THR A 244 14.72 -16.83 11.61
CA THR A 244 15.77 -16.95 12.64
C THR A 244 17.11 -16.50 12.06
N ILE A 245 17.70 -15.49 12.66
CA ILE A 245 19.04 -14.98 12.30
C ILE A 245 20.11 -15.33 13.35
N ASP A 246 19.68 -15.73 14.54
CA ASP A 246 20.54 -16.20 15.62
C ASP A 246 19.78 -17.20 16.51
N GLU A 247 20.12 -18.49 16.43
CA GLU A 247 19.48 -19.55 17.21
C GLU A 247 19.65 -19.39 18.73
N SER A 248 20.67 -18.64 19.17
CA SER A 248 20.94 -18.33 20.58
C SER A 248 20.26 -17.04 21.05
N GLY A 249 19.59 -16.32 20.15
CA GLY A 249 18.99 -15.02 20.40
C GLY A 249 17.76 -15.05 21.31
N PRO A 250 17.10 -13.90 21.54
CA PRO A 250 15.92 -13.78 22.40
C PRO A 250 14.73 -14.60 21.89
N VAL A 251 13.83 -14.98 22.82
CA VAL A 251 12.54 -15.59 22.45
C VAL A 251 11.66 -14.55 21.80
N CYS A 252 11.11 -14.87 20.62
CA CYS A 252 10.16 -14.05 19.89
C CYS A 252 8.72 -14.34 20.34
N ARG A 253 7.83 -13.36 20.22
CA ARG A 253 6.38 -13.54 20.47
C ARG A 253 5.72 -14.61 19.61
N CYS A 254 6.29 -14.96 18.45
CA CYS A 254 5.79 -16.05 17.61
C CYS A 254 6.10 -17.45 18.15
N GLY A 255 6.82 -17.56 19.27
CA GLY A 255 7.26 -18.81 19.89
C GLY A 255 8.65 -19.29 19.44
N ASN A 256 9.20 -18.76 18.36
CA ASN A 256 10.55 -19.05 17.90
C ASN A 256 11.61 -18.25 18.70
N ARG A 257 12.88 -18.52 18.42
CA ARG A 257 14.02 -17.85 19.05
C ARG A 257 14.88 -17.18 17.98
N GLY A 258 15.43 -15.98 18.31
CA GLY A 258 16.38 -15.27 17.47
C GLY A 258 15.82 -14.80 16.13
N CYS A 259 14.52 -14.53 16.08
CA CYS A 259 13.87 -13.92 14.92
C CYS A 259 14.47 -12.54 14.63
N LEU A 260 14.54 -12.14 13.36
CA LEU A 260 15.01 -10.83 12.93
C LEU A 260 14.33 -9.68 13.71
N GLU A 261 13.02 -9.80 13.97
CA GLU A 261 12.23 -8.83 14.73
C GLU A 261 12.80 -8.58 16.13
N THR A 262 13.35 -9.61 16.80
CA THR A 262 13.89 -9.46 18.16
C THR A 262 15.17 -8.62 18.24
N PHE A 263 15.78 -8.28 17.11
CA PHE A 263 16.95 -7.42 17.01
C PHE A 263 16.67 -6.06 16.38
N THR A 264 15.47 -5.86 15.85
CA THR A 264 15.22 -4.72 14.95
C THR A 264 13.94 -3.94 15.26
N ALA A 265 12.94 -4.56 15.87
CA ALA A 265 11.68 -3.90 16.18
C ALA A 265 11.79 -2.94 17.38
N ALA A 266 11.02 -1.87 17.36
CA ALA A 266 11.04 -0.81 18.36
C ALA A 266 10.97 -1.33 19.81
N ARG A 267 10.13 -2.34 20.09
CA ARG A 267 9.98 -2.95 21.42
C ARG A 267 11.26 -3.56 22.00
N TYR A 268 12.20 -3.96 21.14
CA TYR A 268 13.47 -4.55 21.55
C TYR A 268 14.60 -3.50 21.52
N VAL A 269 14.49 -2.50 20.67
CA VAL A 269 15.51 -1.47 20.45
C VAL A 269 15.41 -0.34 21.47
N LEU A 270 14.22 0.14 21.75
CA LEU A 270 13.99 1.28 22.66
C LEU A 270 14.53 1.02 24.07
N PRO A 271 14.32 -0.16 24.70
CA PRO A 271 14.85 -0.45 26.04
C PRO A 271 16.37 -0.35 26.14
N LEU A 272 17.11 -0.51 25.04
CA LEU A 272 18.57 -0.37 25.02
C LEU A 272 19.03 1.08 25.20
N LEU A 273 18.19 2.04 24.81
CA LEU A 273 18.50 3.46 24.81
C LEU A 273 17.80 4.23 25.96
N GLN A 274 16.70 3.71 26.49
CA GLN A 274 15.92 4.32 27.57
C GLN A 274 16.75 4.68 28.82
N PRO A 275 17.75 3.88 29.27
CA PRO A 275 18.58 4.26 30.41
C PRO A 275 19.30 5.60 30.25
N GLY A 276 19.62 6.01 29.03
CA GLY A 276 20.27 7.29 28.74
C GLY A 276 19.34 8.41 28.29
N HIS A 277 18.11 8.08 27.86
CA HIS A 277 17.20 9.04 27.21
C HIS A 277 15.80 9.15 27.83
N GLY A 278 15.50 8.34 28.85
CA GLY A 278 14.22 8.32 29.55
C GLY A 278 13.21 7.29 29.02
N PRO A 279 12.16 6.98 29.81
CA PRO A 279 11.20 5.92 29.49
C PRO A 279 10.28 6.26 28.31
N ASP A 280 10.05 7.53 28.04
CA ASP A 280 9.13 8.00 26.98
C ASP A 280 9.82 8.15 25.61
N LEU A 281 11.00 7.49 25.45
CA LEU A 281 11.75 7.50 24.20
C LEU A 281 10.95 6.80 23.10
N THR A 282 10.74 7.52 22.00
CA THR A 282 10.08 6.99 20.78
C THR A 282 11.08 6.73 19.66
N MET A 283 10.70 5.96 18.66
CA MET A 283 11.58 5.67 17.52
C MET A 283 11.88 6.93 16.70
N GLU A 284 10.91 7.83 16.53
CA GLU A 284 11.11 9.12 15.88
C GLU A 284 12.17 9.95 16.62
N ARG A 285 12.11 9.94 17.97
CA ARG A 285 13.11 10.65 18.77
C ARG A 285 14.51 10.02 18.66
N VAL A 286 14.59 8.70 18.57
CA VAL A 286 15.86 7.98 18.30
C VAL A 286 16.45 8.41 16.95
N VAL A 287 15.62 8.46 15.90
CA VAL A 287 16.06 8.93 14.57
C VAL A 287 16.53 10.37 14.61
N GLN A 288 15.79 11.24 15.29
CA GLN A 288 16.17 12.65 15.45
C GLN A 288 17.52 12.79 16.19
N LEU A 289 17.67 12.14 17.34
CA LEU A 289 18.92 12.16 18.14
C LEU A 289 20.10 11.62 17.32
N ALA A 290 19.91 10.57 16.55
CA ALA A 290 20.96 10.04 15.68
C ALA A 290 21.39 11.06 14.60
N ARG A 291 20.44 11.79 14.02
CA ARG A 291 20.71 12.89 13.08
C ARG A 291 21.46 14.04 13.76
N GLU A 292 21.13 14.34 15.01
CA GLU A 292 21.80 15.35 15.85
C GLU A 292 23.20 14.91 16.30
N GLY A 293 23.55 13.65 16.13
CA GLY A 293 24.92 13.11 16.38
C GLY A 293 25.05 12.24 17.60
N ASP A 294 23.93 11.89 18.28
CA ASP A 294 24.00 10.98 19.44
C ASP A 294 24.65 9.64 19.07
N PRO A 295 25.75 9.24 19.75
CA PRO A 295 26.49 8.06 19.37
C PRO A 295 25.75 6.75 19.68
N GLY A 296 24.94 6.71 20.74
CA GLY A 296 24.13 5.55 21.12
C GLY A 296 23.05 5.27 20.09
N CYS A 297 22.26 6.29 19.73
CA CYS A 297 21.22 6.19 18.72
C CYS A 297 21.80 5.81 17.35
N ARG A 298 22.92 6.43 16.93
CA ARG A 298 23.61 6.05 15.67
C ARG A 298 24.07 4.61 15.68
N ARG A 299 24.63 4.14 16.80
CA ARG A 299 25.10 2.76 16.94
C ARG A 299 23.94 1.79 16.78
N VAL A 300 22.84 2.01 17.50
CA VAL A 300 21.68 1.13 17.48
C VAL A 300 21.04 1.10 16.09
N ILE A 301 20.86 2.25 15.40
CA ILE A 301 20.37 2.29 14.03
C ILE A 301 21.28 1.49 13.08
N ALA A 302 22.61 1.60 13.22
CA ALA A 302 23.54 0.85 12.40
C ALA A 302 23.47 -0.66 12.68
N ASP A 303 23.29 -1.08 13.94
CA ASP A 303 23.12 -2.48 14.31
C ASP A 303 21.83 -3.05 13.72
N VAL A 304 20.72 -2.33 13.87
CA VAL A 304 19.45 -2.69 13.22
C VAL A 304 19.62 -2.79 11.71
N GLY A 305 20.31 -1.83 11.08
CA GLY A 305 20.58 -1.87 9.64
C GLY A 305 21.35 -3.12 9.20
N ARG A 306 22.34 -3.57 10.00
CA ARG A 306 23.06 -4.80 9.71
C ARG A 306 22.17 -6.04 9.78
N HIS A 307 21.31 -6.13 10.79
CA HIS A 307 20.37 -7.24 10.92
C HIS A 307 19.34 -7.26 9.80
N ILE A 308 18.72 -6.11 9.48
CA ILE A 308 17.81 -5.97 8.33
C ILE A 308 18.51 -6.37 7.03
N GLY A 309 19.76 -5.93 6.85
CA GLY A 309 20.54 -6.25 5.65
C GLY A 309 20.84 -7.74 5.51
N SER A 310 20.99 -8.48 6.61
CA SER A 310 21.10 -9.94 6.58
C SER A 310 19.78 -10.58 6.09
N GLY A 311 18.62 -10.13 6.60
CA GLY A 311 17.32 -10.58 6.13
C GLY A 311 17.08 -10.25 4.66
N VAL A 312 17.43 -9.03 4.23
CA VAL A 312 17.33 -8.60 2.84
C VAL A 312 18.24 -9.43 1.93
N ALA A 313 19.45 -9.78 2.37
CA ALA A 313 20.35 -10.64 1.59
C ALA A 313 19.75 -12.03 1.34
N ASN A 314 19.13 -12.64 2.36
CA ASN A 314 18.41 -13.90 2.22
C ASN A 314 17.26 -13.77 1.21
N LEU A 315 16.48 -12.69 1.28
CA LEU A 315 15.40 -12.41 0.36
C LEU A 315 15.92 -12.21 -1.08
N CYS A 316 17.05 -11.51 -1.26
CA CYS A 316 17.71 -11.39 -2.56
C CYS A 316 18.13 -12.74 -3.15
N ASN A 317 18.68 -13.63 -2.31
CA ASN A 317 19.10 -14.96 -2.74
C ASN A 317 17.92 -15.88 -3.10
N LEU A 318 16.72 -15.65 -2.53
CA LEU A 318 15.52 -16.46 -2.77
C LEU A 318 14.64 -15.92 -3.90
N LEU A 319 14.41 -14.60 -3.94
CA LEU A 319 13.42 -13.97 -4.83
C LEU A 319 14.06 -13.08 -5.89
N ASN A 320 15.30 -12.64 -5.68
CA ASN A 320 16.04 -11.74 -6.57
C ASN A 320 15.23 -10.50 -7.01
N PRO A 321 14.64 -9.72 -6.08
CA PRO A 321 13.89 -8.52 -6.44
C PRO A 321 14.82 -7.48 -7.07
N SER A 322 14.32 -6.72 -8.03
CA SER A 322 15.08 -5.61 -8.63
C SER A 322 15.20 -4.40 -7.70
N ARG A 323 14.28 -4.28 -6.74
CA ARG A 323 14.26 -3.18 -5.75
C ARG A 323 13.84 -3.67 -4.38
N VAL A 324 14.53 -3.15 -3.35
CA VAL A 324 14.07 -3.20 -1.96
C VAL A 324 13.81 -1.78 -1.50
N VAL A 325 12.62 -1.55 -0.95
CA VAL A 325 12.17 -0.27 -0.40
C VAL A 325 12.08 -0.41 1.11
N LEU A 326 12.83 0.39 1.86
CA LEU A 326 12.73 0.43 3.33
C LEU A 326 11.70 1.48 3.75
N GLY A 327 10.72 1.08 4.52
CA GLY A 327 9.67 1.92 5.09
C GLY A 327 9.54 1.72 6.61
N GLY A 328 8.53 2.36 7.19
CA GLY A 328 8.34 2.43 8.64
C GLY A 328 9.19 3.52 9.29
N ASP A 329 8.99 3.73 10.59
CA ASP A 329 9.57 4.88 11.33
C ASP A 329 11.10 4.93 11.25
N LEU A 330 11.75 3.77 11.29
CA LEU A 330 13.21 3.72 11.28
C LEU A 330 13.81 4.03 9.90
N ALA A 331 13.06 3.86 8.81
CA ALA A 331 13.51 4.23 7.47
C ALA A 331 13.78 5.73 7.33
N GLU A 332 13.15 6.55 8.18
CA GLU A 332 13.41 7.99 8.25
C GLU A 332 14.87 8.32 8.65
N ALA A 333 15.60 7.38 9.22
CA ALA A 333 17.04 7.57 9.48
C ALA A 333 17.88 7.74 8.19
N GLY A 334 17.33 7.41 7.02
CA GLY A 334 17.98 7.58 5.73
C GLY A 334 19.29 6.78 5.63
N GLU A 335 20.38 7.42 5.24
CA GLU A 335 21.68 6.73 5.06
C GLU A 335 22.26 6.15 6.37
N LEU A 336 21.85 6.63 7.55
CA LEU A 336 22.26 6.01 8.80
C LEU A 336 21.78 4.56 8.91
N LEU A 337 20.64 4.23 8.32
CA LEU A 337 20.10 2.88 8.20
C LEU A 337 20.51 2.19 6.90
N LEU A 338 20.35 2.87 5.76
CA LEU A 338 20.56 2.29 4.43
C LEU A 338 22.00 1.83 4.19
N ALA A 339 23.00 2.58 4.67
CA ALA A 339 24.40 2.21 4.46
C ALA A 339 24.76 0.87 5.14
N PRO A 340 24.44 0.62 6.43
CA PRO A 340 24.63 -0.69 7.06
C PRO A 340 23.83 -1.83 6.42
N VAL A 341 22.60 -1.56 5.93
CA VAL A 341 21.82 -2.57 5.17
C VAL A 341 22.58 -2.96 3.91
N ARG A 342 23.06 -1.97 3.14
CA ARG A 342 23.78 -2.19 1.88
C ARG A 342 25.09 -2.96 2.10
N GLU A 343 25.81 -2.65 3.17
CA GLU A 343 27.02 -3.37 3.56
C GLU A 343 26.73 -4.87 3.82
N SER A 344 25.69 -5.17 4.60
CA SER A 344 25.29 -6.55 4.89
C SER A 344 24.80 -7.30 3.66
N VAL A 345 24.02 -6.65 2.78
CA VAL A 345 23.59 -7.23 1.50
C VAL A 345 24.80 -7.56 0.63
N SER A 346 25.78 -6.65 0.52
CA SER A 346 27.02 -6.90 -0.24
C SER A 346 27.84 -8.08 0.31
N ARG A 347 27.75 -8.32 1.61
CA ARG A 347 28.49 -9.41 2.30
C ARG A 347 27.80 -10.77 2.15
N TYR A 348 26.47 -10.81 2.22
CA TYR A 348 25.71 -12.07 2.41
C TYR A 348 24.88 -12.49 1.20
N ALA A 349 24.54 -11.59 0.29
CA ALA A 349 23.91 -11.96 -0.96
C ALA A 349 24.95 -12.45 -1.99
N ILE A 350 24.51 -13.35 -2.90
CA ILE A 350 25.39 -13.74 -4.00
C ILE A 350 25.69 -12.51 -4.88
N PRO A 351 26.93 -12.38 -5.42
CA PRO A 351 27.35 -11.17 -6.12
C PRO A 351 26.45 -10.77 -7.30
N SER A 352 25.83 -11.73 -7.99
CA SER A 352 24.91 -11.47 -9.10
C SER A 352 23.61 -10.81 -8.63
N ALA A 353 23.04 -11.24 -7.51
CA ALA A 353 21.84 -10.65 -6.92
C ALA A 353 22.15 -9.26 -6.32
N ALA A 354 23.24 -9.15 -5.55
CA ALA A 354 23.64 -7.87 -4.94
C ALA A 354 23.88 -6.74 -5.97
N ARG A 355 24.47 -7.05 -7.12
CA ARG A 355 24.73 -6.05 -8.18
C ARG A 355 23.47 -5.53 -8.88
N GLN A 356 22.41 -6.30 -8.93
CA GLN A 356 21.16 -5.91 -9.59
C GLN A 356 20.20 -5.18 -8.66
N LEU A 357 20.40 -5.30 -7.35
CA LEU A 357 19.52 -4.72 -6.36
C LEU A 357 19.66 -3.20 -6.30
N THR A 358 18.53 -2.52 -6.36
CA THR A 358 18.39 -1.11 -5.98
C THR A 358 17.78 -1.02 -4.58
N LEU A 359 18.53 -0.59 -3.58
CA LEU A 359 18.06 -0.36 -2.22
C LEU A 359 17.76 1.13 -2.01
N VAL A 360 16.51 1.46 -1.63
CA VAL A 360 16.04 2.84 -1.47
C VAL A 360 15.18 3.00 -0.23
N GLN A 361 15.07 4.22 0.27
CA GLN A 361 14.06 4.63 1.23
C GLN A 361 12.68 4.75 0.55
N GLY A 362 11.61 4.39 1.24
CA GLY A 362 10.24 4.66 0.83
C GLY A 362 9.98 6.16 0.67
N ALA A 363 9.22 6.53 -0.34
CA ALA A 363 8.91 7.92 -0.62
C ALA A 363 7.68 8.41 0.16
N LEU A 364 6.87 7.49 0.69
CA LEU A 364 5.57 7.81 1.28
C LEU A 364 5.60 7.99 2.80
N GLY A 365 6.71 7.57 3.47
CA GLY A 365 6.84 7.63 4.92
C GLY A 365 5.68 6.92 5.61
N GLY A 366 5.15 7.48 6.69
CA GLY A 366 4.01 6.93 7.45
C GLY A 366 2.66 6.94 6.71
N ARG A 367 2.65 7.25 5.41
CA ARG A 367 1.44 7.21 4.56
C ARG A 367 1.39 5.98 3.66
N ALA A 368 2.44 5.16 3.63
CA ALA A 368 2.57 4.06 2.68
C ALA A 368 1.40 3.08 2.79
N GLU A 369 1.02 2.72 3.99
CA GLU A 369 -0.02 1.74 4.29
C GLU A 369 -1.42 2.25 3.92
N VAL A 370 -1.79 3.46 4.33
CA VAL A 370 -3.11 4.03 4.02
C VAL A 370 -3.29 4.30 2.52
N LEU A 371 -2.23 4.73 1.84
CA LEU A 371 -2.25 4.87 0.37
C LEU A 371 -2.33 3.49 -0.29
N GLY A 372 -1.61 2.50 0.23
CA GLY A 372 -1.76 1.12 -0.20
C GLY A 372 -3.16 0.58 -0.02
N ALA A 373 -3.86 0.95 1.06
CA ALA A 373 -5.26 0.61 1.28
C ALA A 373 -6.18 1.22 0.20
N LEU A 374 -5.95 2.47 -0.22
CA LEU A 374 -6.64 3.04 -1.39
C LEU A 374 -6.37 2.22 -2.66
N ALA A 375 -5.09 1.87 -2.91
CA ALA A 375 -4.71 1.10 -4.08
C ALA A 375 -5.29 -0.32 -4.06
N LEU A 376 -5.46 -0.93 -2.88
CA LEU A 376 -6.08 -2.25 -2.74
C LEU A 376 -7.51 -2.22 -3.31
N VAL A 377 -8.35 -1.27 -2.90
CA VAL A 377 -9.72 -1.13 -3.45
C VAL A 377 -9.66 -0.99 -4.96
N LEU A 378 -8.80 -0.10 -5.46
CA LEU A 378 -8.65 0.12 -6.90
C LEU A 378 -8.21 -1.16 -7.63
N SER A 379 -7.41 -2.04 -7.03
CA SER A 379 -6.96 -3.29 -7.65
C SER A 379 -8.03 -4.39 -7.64
N GLU A 380 -8.88 -4.43 -6.59
CA GLU A 380 -9.93 -5.44 -6.39
C GLU A 380 -11.23 -5.10 -7.14
N MET A 381 -11.41 -3.84 -7.54
CA MET A 381 -12.57 -3.43 -8.34
C MET A 381 -12.66 -4.23 -9.64
N GLY A 382 -13.82 -4.83 -9.89
CA GLY A 382 -14.12 -5.46 -11.17
C GLY A 382 -14.08 -4.44 -12.33
N ASP A 383 -13.51 -4.83 -13.46
CA ASP A 383 -13.44 -3.95 -14.65
C ASP A 383 -14.85 -3.56 -15.15
N SER A 384 -15.85 -4.44 -14.94
CA SER A 384 -17.26 -4.20 -15.25
C SER A 384 -17.92 -3.13 -14.37
N THR A 385 -17.53 -3.03 -13.11
CA THR A 385 -18.11 -2.06 -12.16
C THR A 385 -18.00 -0.63 -12.67
N LEU A 386 -16.85 -0.28 -13.26
CA LEU A 386 -16.63 1.04 -13.85
C LEU A 386 -17.39 1.28 -15.18
N LEU A 387 -17.81 0.22 -15.84
CA LEU A 387 -18.53 0.30 -17.10
C LEU A 387 -20.05 0.37 -16.90
N GLU A 388 -20.55 -0.12 -15.77
CA GLU A 388 -21.99 -0.21 -15.48
C GLU A 388 -22.50 0.96 -14.61
N SER A 389 -21.62 1.60 -13.81
CA SER A 389 -21.99 2.71 -12.93
C SER A 389 -22.05 4.05 -13.69
N SER A 390 -23.18 4.43 -14.27
CA SER A 390 -23.74 5.80 -14.34
C SER A 390 -25.07 5.82 -15.08
N PRO A 391 -26.12 6.43 -14.54
CA PRO A 391 -27.21 6.91 -15.35
C PRO A 391 -26.71 8.06 -16.24
N PRO A 392 -27.32 8.27 -17.44
CA PRO A 392 -26.95 9.41 -18.26
C PRO A 392 -27.24 10.69 -17.50
N ILE A 393 -26.25 11.58 -17.42
CA ILE A 393 -26.44 12.93 -16.90
C ILE A 393 -27.47 13.60 -17.82
N SER A 394 -28.68 13.77 -17.31
CA SER A 394 -29.66 14.60 -17.97
C SER A 394 -29.16 16.05 -17.99
N ARG A 395 -28.69 16.52 -19.14
CA ARG A 395 -28.38 17.94 -19.34
C ARG A 395 -29.62 18.75 -18.95
N PRO A 396 -29.53 19.78 -18.11
CA PRO A 396 -30.64 20.67 -17.88
C PRO A 396 -31.00 21.30 -19.20
N SER A 397 -32.24 21.07 -19.61
CA SER A 397 -32.84 21.70 -20.81
C SER A 397 -32.90 23.21 -20.54
N SER A 398 -32.00 23.97 -21.13
CA SER A 398 -32.11 25.42 -21.24
C SER A 398 -33.27 25.75 -22.22
N ARG A 399 -34.48 25.74 -21.71
CA ARG A 399 -35.58 26.49 -22.35
C ARG A 399 -35.73 27.83 -21.61
N LEU A 400 -34.97 28.81 -22.04
CA LEU A 400 -35.37 30.20 -21.89
C LEU A 400 -36.60 30.44 -22.78
N ALA A 401 -37.78 30.51 -22.18
CA ALA A 401 -38.94 31.08 -22.82
C ALA A 401 -38.85 32.59 -22.66
N PHE A 402 -38.63 33.27 -23.75
CA PHE A 402 -38.97 34.69 -23.88
C PHE A 402 -40.48 34.84 -24.05
N THR A 403 -41.14 35.54 -23.19
CA THR A 403 -42.26 36.45 -23.40
C THR A 403 -42.22 37.56 -22.38
#